data_deedde255363cabeb5388e1166eedf4c
#
_entry.id   deedde255363cabeb5388e1166eedf4c
#
_cell.length_a   1.000
_cell.length_b   1.000
_cell.length_c   1.000
_cell.angle_alpha   90.00
_cell.angle_beta   90.00
_cell.angle_gamma   90.00
#
_symmetry.space_group_name_H-M   'P 1'
#
loop_
_entity.id
_entity.type
_entity.pdbx_description
1 polymer ?
#
loop_
_entity_poly.entity_id
_entity_poly.type
_entity_poly.pdbx_seq_one_letter_code
_entity_poly.pdbx_strand_id
1 'polypeptide(L)'
;REDTVPNVVDPLPHGFRHSIAGQGLIMTWTQQRRLLKHPAIGAFLTHCGWGSTLESVCMGVPLICWPLYGDQLLNCNLLVDQWQAGIRLAPKLPNRRKSLTSTHVESAIVTIINSPIYRQNMSKLQNLAKKACGPNGSSKTNLQGLIHYLYVILKDAPQ
;
A
#
# COMPACT_ATOMS: atom_id res chain seq x y z
N ARG A 1 -14.38 17.56 31.23
CA ARG A 1 -15.12 18.35 30.20
C ARG A 1 -15.11 17.47 28.97
N GLU A 2 -16.28 16.91 28.62
CA GLU A 2 -16.52 16.22 27.35
C GLU A 2 -16.48 17.29 26.26
N ASP A 3 -15.42 17.25 25.43
CA ASP A 3 -15.35 18.05 24.23
C ASP A 3 -16.32 17.44 23.22
N THR A 4 -17.53 17.99 23.17
CA THR A 4 -18.53 17.69 22.16
C THR A 4 -18.05 18.21 20.81
N VAL A 5 -17.41 17.35 20.01
CA VAL A 5 -17.14 17.62 18.60
C VAL A 5 -18.47 17.59 17.85
N PRO A 6 -18.86 18.68 17.13
CA PRO A 6 -20.17 18.76 16.51
C PRO A 6 -20.30 17.74 15.38
N ASN A 7 -21.35 16.92 15.42
CA ASN A 7 -21.98 16.15 14.33
C ASN A 7 -21.07 15.64 13.19
N VAL A 8 -20.02 14.90 13.51
CA VAL A 8 -19.39 14.04 12.50
C VAL A 8 -20.22 12.78 12.40
N VAL A 9 -21.01 12.66 11.33
CA VAL A 9 -21.72 11.43 11.00
C VAL A 9 -20.70 10.32 10.90
N ASP A 10 -20.80 9.27 11.73
CA ASP A 10 -19.92 8.11 11.64
C ASP A 10 -20.05 7.52 10.21
N PRO A 11 -18.98 7.51 9.41
CA PRO A 11 -19.04 7.00 8.03
C PRO A 11 -19.30 5.48 7.96
N LEU A 12 -19.29 4.80 9.10
CA LEU A 12 -19.50 3.36 9.19
C LEU A 12 -20.98 3.02 9.35
N PRO A 13 -21.44 1.89 8.79
CA PRO A 13 -22.81 1.43 8.98
C PRO A 13 -23.16 1.26 10.47
N HIS A 14 -24.42 1.53 10.80
CA HIS A 14 -24.91 1.30 12.17
C HIS A 14 -24.61 -0.14 12.62
N GLY A 15 -24.10 -0.29 13.84
CA GLY A 15 -23.76 -1.61 14.41
C GLY A 15 -22.44 -2.21 13.93
N PHE A 16 -21.76 -1.62 12.92
CA PHE A 16 -20.51 -2.17 12.39
C PHE A 16 -19.42 -2.29 13.45
N ARG A 17 -19.23 -1.28 14.31
CA ARG A 17 -18.23 -1.34 15.39
C ARG A 17 -18.49 -2.50 16.35
N HIS A 18 -19.76 -2.77 16.64
CA HIS A 18 -20.15 -3.89 17.51
C HIS A 18 -19.86 -5.24 16.82
N SER A 19 -20.14 -5.35 15.52
CA SER A 19 -19.94 -6.60 14.79
C SER A 19 -18.48 -7.04 14.68
N ILE A 20 -17.54 -6.10 14.74
CA ILE A 20 -16.10 -6.38 14.67
C ILE A 20 -15.41 -6.43 16.04
N ALA A 21 -16.16 -6.24 17.14
CA ALA A 21 -15.59 -6.21 18.49
C ALA A 21 -14.80 -7.49 18.79
N GLY A 22 -13.56 -7.33 19.26
CA GLY A 22 -12.64 -8.44 19.53
C GLY A 22 -11.95 -9.04 18.29
N GLN A 23 -12.34 -8.65 17.06
CA GLN A 23 -11.76 -9.17 15.83
C GLN A 23 -11.16 -8.05 14.95
N GLY A 24 -11.62 -6.82 15.10
CA GLY A 24 -11.19 -5.68 14.31
C GLY A 24 -10.87 -4.46 15.16
N LEU A 25 -9.96 -3.62 14.66
CA LEU A 25 -9.59 -2.35 15.27
C LEU A 25 -9.77 -1.23 14.25
N ILE A 26 -10.56 -0.20 14.61
CA ILE A 26 -10.74 1.00 13.80
C ILE A 26 -9.86 2.10 14.37
N MET A 27 -9.01 2.67 13.52
CA MET A 27 -8.12 3.76 13.88
C MET A 27 -8.31 4.93 12.92
N THR A 28 -8.25 6.14 13.41
CA THR A 28 -8.33 7.36 12.60
C THR A 28 -7.03 7.59 11.82
N TRP A 29 -5.90 7.24 12.42
CA TRP A 29 -4.59 7.36 11.82
C TRP A 29 -3.61 6.33 12.42
N THR A 30 -2.65 5.89 11.62
CA THR A 30 -1.58 4.99 12.08
C THR A 30 -0.25 5.28 11.39
N GLN A 31 0.84 4.92 12.04
CA GLN A 31 2.15 4.85 11.40
C GLN A 31 2.20 3.63 10.47
N GLN A 32 1.70 3.77 9.23
CA GLN A 32 1.50 2.67 8.29
C GLN A 32 2.72 1.75 8.15
N ARG A 33 3.93 2.31 8.03
CA ARG A 33 5.17 1.52 7.92
C ARG A 33 5.44 0.64 9.15
N ARG A 34 5.15 1.15 10.36
CA ARG A 34 5.29 0.35 11.59
C ARG A 34 4.30 -0.80 11.64
N LEU A 35 3.06 -0.53 11.23
CA LEU A 35 2.01 -1.54 11.15
C LEU A 35 2.39 -2.62 10.13
N LEU A 36 2.74 -2.23 8.89
CA LEU A 36 3.12 -3.17 7.83
C LEU A 36 4.35 -4.01 8.18
N LYS A 37 5.25 -3.50 9.03
CA LYS A 37 6.43 -4.25 9.49
C LYS A 37 6.07 -5.39 10.46
N HIS A 38 4.88 -5.37 11.06
CA HIS A 38 4.51 -6.36 12.07
C HIS A 38 4.32 -7.74 11.44
N PRO A 39 4.90 -8.82 11.98
CA PRO A 39 4.88 -10.15 11.38
C PRO A 39 3.49 -10.77 11.25
N ALA A 40 2.51 -10.31 12.04
CA ALA A 40 1.13 -10.77 11.94
C ALA A 40 0.36 -10.15 10.76
N ILE A 41 0.93 -9.18 10.02
CA ILE A 41 0.27 -8.59 8.85
C ILE A 41 0.42 -9.56 7.67
N GLY A 42 -0.69 -10.18 7.29
CA GLY A 42 -0.76 -11.14 6.19
C GLY A 42 -0.87 -10.49 4.81
N ALA A 43 -1.65 -9.42 4.70
CA ALA A 43 -1.89 -8.68 3.47
C ALA A 43 -2.30 -7.24 3.78
N PHE A 44 -2.24 -6.37 2.76
CA PHE A 44 -2.63 -4.96 2.85
C PHE A 44 -3.62 -4.61 1.73
N LEU A 45 -4.88 -4.32 2.10
CA LEU A 45 -5.86 -3.78 1.18
C LEU A 45 -5.61 -2.28 0.97
N THR A 46 -5.35 -1.87 -0.27
CA THR A 46 -4.94 -0.51 -0.58
C THR A 46 -5.50 -0.01 -1.92
N HIS A 47 -5.62 1.31 -2.04
CA HIS A 47 -5.94 1.99 -3.30
C HIS A 47 -4.79 1.96 -4.33
N CYS A 48 -3.62 1.41 -3.99
CA CYS A 48 -2.43 1.32 -4.86
C CYS A 48 -1.75 2.67 -5.17
N GLY A 49 -1.89 3.69 -4.33
CA GLY A 49 -1.05 4.89 -4.42
C GLY A 49 0.43 4.52 -4.28
N TRP A 50 1.32 5.21 -5.05
CA TRP A 50 2.73 4.81 -5.15
C TRP A 50 3.45 4.74 -3.80
N GLY A 51 3.19 5.71 -2.90
CA GLY A 51 3.76 5.70 -1.54
C GLY A 51 3.40 4.43 -0.76
N SER A 52 2.10 4.08 -0.70
CA SER A 52 1.62 2.87 -0.03
C SER A 52 2.16 1.59 -0.68
N THR A 53 2.28 1.59 -2.01
CA THR A 53 2.88 0.48 -2.78
C THR A 53 4.33 0.26 -2.38
N LEU A 54 5.15 1.32 -2.36
CA LEU A 54 6.56 1.24 -1.96
C LEU A 54 6.73 0.83 -0.50
N GLU A 55 5.91 1.35 0.40
CA GLU A 55 5.96 0.96 1.81
C GLU A 55 5.65 -0.52 2.00
N SER A 56 4.65 -1.05 1.28
CA SER A 56 4.32 -2.47 1.30
C SER A 56 5.45 -3.35 0.74
N VAL A 57 6.04 -2.95 -0.40
CA VAL A 57 7.21 -3.61 -0.98
C VAL A 57 8.37 -3.64 0.00
N CYS A 58 8.70 -2.49 0.62
CA CYS A 58 9.78 -2.41 1.60
C CYS A 58 9.56 -3.28 2.83
N MET A 59 8.30 -3.49 3.23
CA MET A 59 7.94 -4.33 4.37
C MET A 59 7.67 -5.80 3.98
N GLY A 60 7.62 -6.12 2.70
CA GLY A 60 7.41 -7.49 2.21
C GLY A 60 5.98 -7.99 2.36
N VAL A 61 4.98 -7.08 2.37
CA VAL A 61 3.57 -7.40 2.58
C VAL A 61 2.82 -7.47 1.25
N PRO A 62 2.18 -8.60 0.90
CA PRO A 62 1.37 -8.73 -0.31
C PRO A 62 0.16 -7.80 -0.31
N LEU A 63 -0.29 -7.38 -1.51
CA LEU A 63 -1.30 -6.35 -1.67
C LEU A 63 -2.62 -6.90 -2.22
N ILE A 64 -3.74 -6.47 -1.62
CA ILE A 64 -5.07 -6.55 -2.21
C ILE A 64 -5.35 -5.18 -2.84
N CYS A 65 -5.40 -5.15 -4.16
CA CYS A 65 -5.37 -3.92 -4.95
C CYS A 65 -6.77 -3.45 -5.29
N TRP A 66 -7.16 -2.28 -4.82
CA TRP A 66 -8.42 -1.62 -5.15
C TRP A 66 -8.17 -0.19 -5.66
N PRO A 67 -7.64 -0.04 -6.88
CA PRO A 67 -7.32 1.27 -7.43
C PRO A 67 -8.60 2.08 -7.70
N LEU A 68 -8.56 3.38 -7.40
CA LEU A 68 -9.68 4.30 -7.54
C LEU A 68 -9.51 5.24 -8.75
N TYR A 69 -8.36 5.91 -8.87
CA TYR A 69 -8.09 6.90 -9.94
C TYR A 69 -6.57 7.09 -10.15
N GLY A 70 -6.22 7.88 -11.16
CA GLY A 70 -4.85 8.32 -11.46
C GLY A 70 -3.89 7.18 -11.76
N ASP A 71 -2.68 7.30 -11.25
CA ASP A 71 -1.59 6.32 -11.37
C ASP A 71 -1.89 4.98 -10.68
N GLN A 72 -2.87 4.94 -9.79
CA GLN A 72 -3.22 3.75 -9.02
C GLN A 72 -3.55 2.54 -9.90
N LEU A 73 -4.12 2.79 -11.08
CA LEU A 73 -4.42 1.74 -12.06
C LEU A 73 -3.16 1.12 -12.65
N LEU A 74 -2.18 1.97 -12.98
CA LEU A 74 -0.89 1.52 -13.50
C LEU A 74 -0.12 0.75 -12.41
N ASN A 75 -0.10 1.27 -11.20
CA ASN A 75 0.52 0.63 -10.05
C ASN A 75 -0.12 -0.73 -9.75
N CYS A 76 -1.45 -0.84 -9.84
CA CYS A 76 -2.17 -2.09 -9.69
C CYS A 76 -1.81 -3.10 -10.80
N ASN A 77 -1.70 -2.66 -12.07
CA ASN A 77 -1.26 -3.52 -13.17
C ASN A 77 0.16 -4.05 -12.93
N LEU A 78 1.06 -3.18 -12.49
CA LEU A 78 2.43 -3.54 -12.14
C LEU A 78 2.46 -4.61 -11.04
N LEU A 79 1.73 -4.40 -9.95
CA LEU A 79 1.66 -5.30 -8.80
C LEU A 79 1.07 -6.67 -9.12
N VAL A 80 -0.02 -6.69 -9.90
CA VAL A 80 -0.80 -7.90 -10.15
C VAL A 80 -0.32 -8.64 -11.40
N ASP A 81 -0.17 -7.91 -12.51
CA ASP A 81 0.07 -8.54 -13.81
C ASP A 81 1.57 -8.81 -14.06
N GLN A 82 2.47 -7.93 -13.59
CA GLN A 82 3.91 -8.07 -13.81
C GLN A 82 4.64 -8.68 -12.63
N TRP A 83 4.44 -8.12 -11.44
CA TRP A 83 5.17 -8.58 -10.24
C TRP A 83 4.51 -9.78 -9.56
N GLN A 84 3.24 -10.03 -9.83
CA GLN A 84 2.46 -11.10 -9.21
C GLN A 84 2.60 -11.10 -7.67
N ALA A 85 2.64 -9.91 -7.10
CA ALA A 85 2.83 -9.64 -5.67
C ALA A 85 1.54 -9.17 -4.98
N GLY A 86 0.42 -9.24 -5.68
CA GLY A 86 -0.89 -8.85 -5.19
C GLY A 86 -2.05 -9.40 -6.01
N ILE A 87 -3.25 -9.16 -5.53
CA ILE A 87 -4.52 -9.56 -6.16
C ILE A 87 -5.33 -8.32 -6.46
N ARG A 88 -5.95 -8.24 -7.63
CA ARG A 88 -6.91 -7.21 -7.96
C ARG A 88 -8.28 -7.55 -7.36
N LEU A 89 -8.80 -6.68 -6.51
CA LEU A 89 -10.10 -6.89 -5.88
C LEU A 89 -11.28 -6.72 -6.86
N ALA A 90 -11.16 -5.77 -7.81
CA ALA A 90 -12.20 -5.51 -8.81
C ALA A 90 -11.72 -5.85 -10.22
N PRO A 91 -12.61 -6.34 -11.13
CA PRO A 91 -12.25 -6.61 -12.52
C PRO A 91 -11.77 -5.35 -13.25
N LYS A 92 -11.01 -5.53 -14.35
CA LYS A 92 -10.49 -4.44 -15.22
C LYS A 92 -11.57 -3.61 -15.93
N LEU A 93 -12.86 -3.84 -15.68
CA LEU A 93 -13.98 -3.29 -16.45
C LEU A 93 -14.37 -1.85 -16.06
N PRO A 94 -14.89 -1.04 -17.00
CA PRO A 94 -15.19 0.39 -16.82
C PRO A 94 -16.30 0.71 -15.80
N ASN A 95 -17.13 -0.24 -15.41
CA ASN A 95 -18.23 -0.07 -14.44
C ASN A 95 -17.86 -0.55 -13.01
N ARG A 96 -16.75 -0.07 -12.47
CA ARG A 96 -16.11 -0.51 -11.24
C ARG A 96 -16.95 -0.43 -9.96
N ARG A 97 -18.00 0.38 -9.92
CA ARG A 97 -18.76 0.66 -8.69
C ARG A 97 -19.93 -0.30 -8.45
N LYS A 98 -20.34 -1.10 -9.42
CA LYS A 98 -21.63 -1.81 -9.34
C LYS A 98 -21.63 -3.18 -8.72
N SER A 99 -20.49 -3.78 -8.35
CA SER A 99 -20.52 -5.20 -7.93
C SER A 99 -19.46 -5.64 -6.92
N LEU A 100 -18.83 -4.73 -6.17
CA LEU A 100 -17.94 -5.18 -5.11
C LEU A 100 -18.78 -5.58 -3.89
N THR A 101 -18.73 -6.86 -3.54
CA THR A 101 -19.43 -7.42 -2.38
C THR A 101 -18.43 -7.87 -1.32
N SER A 102 -18.89 -8.10 -0.09
CA SER A 102 -18.08 -8.70 0.96
C SER A 102 -17.44 -10.03 0.53
N THR A 103 -18.16 -10.82 -0.27
CA THR A 103 -17.66 -12.10 -0.81
C THR A 103 -16.41 -11.93 -1.69
N HIS A 104 -16.33 -10.85 -2.48
CA HIS A 104 -15.12 -10.57 -3.27
C HIS A 104 -13.93 -10.24 -2.37
N VAL A 105 -14.14 -9.48 -1.31
CA VAL A 105 -13.10 -9.13 -0.33
C VAL A 105 -12.63 -10.37 0.40
N GLU A 106 -13.56 -11.18 0.91
CA GLU A 106 -13.28 -12.44 1.59
C GLU A 106 -12.47 -13.39 0.70
N SER A 107 -12.92 -13.63 -0.53
CA SER A 107 -12.22 -14.47 -1.51
C SER A 107 -10.80 -13.99 -1.77
N ALA A 108 -10.59 -12.68 -1.92
CA ALA A 108 -9.26 -12.10 -2.12
C ALA A 108 -8.37 -12.31 -0.88
N ILE A 109 -8.90 -12.11 0.32
CA ILE A 109 -8.18 -12.35 1.59
C ILE A 109 -7.77 -13.82 1.69
N VAL A 110 -8.71 -14.74 1.53
CA VAL A 110 -8.46 -16.19 1.60
C VAL A 110 -7.40 -16.59 0.58
N THR A 111 -7.51 -16.11 -0.65
CA THR A 111 -6.56 -16.43 -1.73
C THR A 111 -5.15 -15.93 -1.41
N ILE A 112 -5.01 -14.67 -0.98
CA ILE A 112 -3.68 -14.08 -0.78
C ILE A 112 -2.97 -14.66 0.46
N ILE A 113 -3.74 -15.03 1.49
CA ILE A 113 -3.20 -15.62 2.73
C ILE A 113 -2.76 -17.07 2.49
N ASN A 114 -3.57 -17.86 1.76
CA ASN A 114 -3.30 -19.27 1.54
C ASN A 114 -2.33 -19.57 0.38
N SER A 115 -2.05 -18.62 -0.47
CA SER A 115 -1.11 -18.80 -1.59
C SER A 115 0.26 -18.21 -1.26
N PRO A 116 1.31 -19.04 -1.15
CA PRO A 116 2.65 -18.55 -0.80
C PRO A 116 3.29 -17.70 -1.89
N ILE A 117 2.81 -17.79 -3.14
CA ILE A 117 3.43 -17.13 -4.30
C ILE A 117 3.48 -15.60 -4.14
N TYR A 118 2.42 -14.98 -3.61
CA TYR A 118 2.36 -13.53 -3.44
C TYR A 118 3.42 -13.05 -2.45
N ARG A 119 3.57 -13.77 -1.33
CA ARG A 119 4.59 -13.46 -0.32
C ARG A 119 6.01 -13.70 -0.83
N GLN A 120 6.22 -14.77 -1.58
CA GLN A 120 7.52 -15.07 -2.19
C GLN A 120 7.93 -13.97 -3.20
N ASN A 121 7.01 -13.56 -4.07
CA ASN A 121 7.28 -12.50 -5.04
C ASN A 121 7.48 -11.15 -4.35
N MET A 122 6.68 -10.83 -3.33
CA MET A 122 6.87 -9.62 -2.53
C MET A 122 8.23 -9.62 -1.81
N SER A 123 8.68 -10.77 -1.31
CA SER A 123 10.01 -10.91 -0.69
C SER A 123 11.15 -10.66 -1.70
N LYS A 124 11.00 -11.12 -2.94
CA LYS A 124 11.97 -10.81 -4.01
C LYS A 124 12.04 -9.30 -4.26
N LEU A 125 10.88 -8.63 -4.38
CA LEU A 125 10.80 -7.17 -4.54
C LEU A 125 11.42 -6.43 -3.35
N GLN A 126 11.14 -6.86 -2.13
CA GLN A 126 11.73 -6.31 -0.92
C GLN A 126 13.26 -6.38 -0.96
N ASN A 127 13.82 -7.50 -1.38
CA ASN A 127 15.27 -7.67 -1.49
C ASN A 127 15.87 -6.77 -2.58
N LEU A 128 15.19 -6.60 -3.72
CA LEU A 128 15.60 -5.66 -4.76
C LEU A 128 15.58 -4.21 -4.25
N ALA A 129 14.52 -3.82 -3.53
CA ALA A 129 14.41 -2.49 -2.94
C ALA A 129 15.54 -2.24 -1.91
N LYS A 130 15.82 -3.21 -1.03
CA LYS A 130 16.94 -3.12 -0.08
C LYS A 130 18.28 -2.96 -0.80
N LYS A 131 18.52 -3.75 -1.87
CA LYS A 131 19.73 -3.66 -2.69
C LYS A 131 19.86 -2.29 -3.36
N ALA A 132 18.78 -1.76 -3.94
CA ALA A 132 18.79 -0.47 -4.59
C ALA A 132 19.09 0.69 -3.63
N CYS A 133 18.66 0.60 -2.37
CA CYS A 133 18.91 1.61 -1.33
C CYS A 133 20.21 1.37 -0.53
N GLY A 134 20.86 0.23 -0.72
CA GLY A 134 22.09 -0.14 0.00
C GLY A 134 23.34 0.62 -0.47
N PRO A 135 24.52 0.33 0.14
CA PRO A 135 25.79 0.84 -0.36
C PRO A 135 25.95 0.49 -1.85
N ASN A 136 26.30 1.48 -2.68
CA ASN A 136 26.42 1.33 -4.15
C ASN A 136 25.12 0.93 -4.88
N GLY A 137 23.96 1.00 -4.24
CA GLY A 137 22.66 0.77 -4.87
C GLY A 137 22.24 1.93 -5.76
N SER A 138 21.49 1.62 -6.85
CA SER A 138 21.08 2.60 -7.86
C SER A 138 20.32 3.78 -7.28
N SER A 139 19.36 3.55 -6.39
CA SER A 139 18.58 4.62 -5.76
C SER A 139 19.46 5.56 -4.90
N LYS A 140 20.41 4.99 -4.17
CA LYS A 140 21.33 5.78 -3.35
C LYS A 140 22.29 6.60 -4.26
N THR A 141 22.85 5.99 -5.29
CA THR A 141 23.74 6.67 -6.25
C THR A 141 23.02 7.81 -6.96
N ASN A 142 21.79 7.57 -7.43
CA ASN A 142 20.99 8.59 -8.10
C ASN A 142 20.64 9.77 -7.17
N LEU A 143 20.29 9.48 -5.89
CA LEU A 143 20.03 10.53 -4.91
C LEU A 143 21.29 11.37 -4.64
N GLN A 144 22.45 10.73 -4.49
CA GLN A 144 23.72 11.44 -4.31
C GLN A 144 24.07 12.30 -5.53
N GLY A 145 23.84 11.78 -6.74
CA GLY A 145 24.01 12.54 -7.99
C GLY A 145 23.10 13.77 -8.05
N LEU A 146 21.82 13.63 -7.67
CA LEU A 146 20.89 14.74 -7.60
C LEU A 146 21.33 15.80 -6.58
N ILE A 147 21.74 15.40 -5.39
CA ILE A 147 22.23 16.33 -4.36
C ILE A 147 23.45 17.08 -4.86
N HIS A 148 24.40 16.39 -5.48
CA HIS A 148 25.59 17.02 -6.05
C HIS A 148 25.22 18.04 -7.15
N TYR A 149 24.34 17.66 -8.07
CA TYR A 149 23.85 18.53 -9.13
C TYR A 149 23.20 19.82 -8.60
N LEU A 150 22.31 19.69 -7.61
CA LEU A 150 21.67 20.84 -6.96
C LEU A 150 22.69 21.74 -6.25
N TYR A 151 23.68 21.15 -5.59
CA TYR A 151 24.73 21.91 -4.92
C TYR A 151 25.54 22.77 -5.92
N VAL A 152 25.89 22.18 -7.07
CA VAL A 152 26.63 22.91 -8.12
C VAL A 152 25.79 24.06 -8.65
N ILE A 153 24.53 23.83 -9.03
CA ILE A 153 23.64 24.90 -9.54
C ILE A 153 23.48 26.04 -8.53
N LEU A 154 23.26 25.71 -7.25
CA LEU A 154 23.06 26.74 -6.23
C LEU A 154 24.33 27.54 -5.94
N LYS A 155 25.49 26.94 -6.13
CA LYS A 155 26.78 27.64 -5.97
C LYS A 155 27.07 28.61 -7.11
N ASP A 156 26.65 28.27 -8.32
CA ASP A 156 26.91 29.09 -9.55
C ASP A 156 25.75 30.05 -9.86
N ALA A 157 24.70 30.08 -9.01
CA ALA A 157 23.60 31.04 -9.16
C ALA A 157 24.08 32.46 -8.88
N PRO A 158 23.83 33.43 -9.77
CA PRO A 158 24.18 34.83 -9.54
C PRO A 158 23.43 35.37 -8.31
N GLN A 159 24.15 36.08 -7.43
CA GLN A 159 23.59 36.79 -6.26
C GLN A 159 22.78 38.00 -6.67
#